data_2fd2528e0e2b054ffeca0ceb323bfc68
#
_entry.id   2fd2528e0e2b054ffeca0ceb323bfc68
#
_cell.length_a   1.000
_cell.length_b   1.000
_cell.length_c   1.000
_cell.angle_alpha   90.00
_cell.angle_beta   90.00
_cell.angle_gamma   90.00
#
_symmetry.space_group_name_H-M   'P 1'
#
loop_
_entity.id
_entity.type
_entity.pdbx_description
1 polymer ?
#
loop_
_entity_poly.entity_id
_entity_poly.type
_entity_poly.pdbx_seq_one_letter_code
_entity_poly.pdbx_strand_id
1 'polypeptide(L)' 'MISYEKLWLTMKEKGISQYALIKKYHVSAGQLSRLRSNSYVSTHTIDTLCGILECNVEDIMTYRKES' A
#
# COMPACT_ATOMS: atom_id res chain seq x y z
N MET A 1 11.85 10.89 -2.15
CA MET A 1 10.80 10.20 -2.91
C MET A 1 9.97 9.29 -2.00
N ILE A 2 8.72 9.08 -2.34
CA ILE A 2 7.85 8.19 -1.57
C ILE A 2 8.17 6.74 -1.95
N SER A 3 8.18 5.88 -0.94
CA SER A 3 8.37 4.44 -1.12
C SER A 3 7.27 3.69 -0.38
N TYR A 4 6.72 2.65 -1.00
CA TYR A 4 5.71 1.79 -0.39
C TYR A 4 6.28 0.43 0.03
N GLU A 5 7.58 0.36 0.22
CA GLU A 5 8.25 -0.89 0.60
C GLU A 5 7.65 -1.50 1.86
N LYS A 6 7.32 -0.66 2.85
CA LYS A 6 6.72 -1.12 4.09
C LYS A 6 5.33 -1.74 3.91
N LEU A 7 4.60 -1.29 2.90
CA LEU A 7 3.28 -1.86 2.60
C LEU A 7 3.37 -3.37 2.38
N TRP A 8 4.35 -3.81 1.60
CA TRP A 8 4.50 -5.23 1.28
C TRP A 8 4.83 -6.05 2.52
N LEU A 9 5.66 -5.52 3.40
CA LEU A 9 6.00 -6.17 4.67
C LEU A 9 4.78 -6.25 5.58
N THR A 10 4.02 -5.17 5.69
CA THR A 10 2.81 -5.13 6.52
C THR A 10 1.77 -6.12 6.01
N MET A 11 1.58 -6.18 4.69
CA MET A 11 0.66 -7.15 4.09
C MET A 11 1.08 -8.57 4.42
N LYS A 12 2.37 -8.87 4.35
CA LYS A 12 2.89 -10.19 4.68
C LYS A 12 2.62 -10.54 6.15
N GLU A 13 2.85 -9.59 7.06
CA GLU A 13 2.56 -9.77 8.47
C GLU A 13 1.08 -10.04 8.75
N LYS A 14 0.20 -9.36 8.01
CA LYS A 14 -1.25 -9.50 8.19
C LYS A 14 -1.82 -10.68 7.40
N GLY A 15 -1.01 -11.33 6.58
CA GLY A 15 -1.48 -12.47 5.77
C GLY A 15 -2.40 -12.07 4.65
N ILE A 16 -2.28 -10.86 4.12
CA ILE A 16 -3.13 -10.34 3.05
C ILE A 16 -2.28 -10.20 1.79
N SER A 17 -2.67 -10.92 0.73
CA SER A 17 -1.97 -10.88 -0.56
C SER A 17 -2.48 -9.75 -1.45
N GLN A 18 -1.72 -9.43 -2.50
CA GLN A 18 -2.18 -8.48 -3.51
C GLN A 18 -3.44 -8.99 -4.22
N TYR A 19 -3.51 -10.30 -4.43
CA TYR A 19 -4.71 -10.92 -5.02
C TYR A 19 -5.93 -10.67 -4.14
N ALA A 20 -5.77 -10.81 -2.82
CA ALA A 20 -6.87 -10.55 -1.87
C ALA A 20 -7.30 -9.09 -1.89
N LEU A 21 -6.38 -8.16 -2.06
CA LEU A 21 -6.71 -6.74 -2.16
C LEU A 21 -7.64 -6.47 -3.35
N ILE A 22 -7.38 -7.14 -4.47
CA ILE A 22 -8.20 -6.97 -5.67
C ILE A 22 -9.54 -7.67 -5.53
N LYS A 23 -9.53 -8.94 -5.14
CA LYS A 23 -10.74 -9.79 -5.16
C LYS A 23 -11.65 -9.58 -3.96
N LYS A 24 -11.07 -9.44 -2.78
CA LYS A 24 -11.85 -9.35 -1.54
C LYS A 24 -12.15 -7.90 -1.15
N TYR A 25 -11.20 -7.01 -1.33
CA TYR A 25 -11.30 -5.63 -0.88
C TYR A 25 -11.52 -4.63 -2.00
N HIS A 26 -11.56 -5.10 -3.25
CA HIS A 26 -11.87 -4.28 -4.42
C HIS A 26 -10.91 -3.13 -4.68
N VAL A 27 -9.65 -3.30 -4.30
CA VAL A 27 -8.59 -2.35 -4.66
C VAL A 27 -8.26 -2.59 -6.14
N SER A 28 -8.23 -1.53 -6.94
CA SER A 28 -8.01 -1.69 -8.38
C SER A 28 -6.59 -2.15 -8.70
N ALA A 29 -6.45 -2.92 -9.77
CA ALA A 29 -5.14 -3.36 -10.25
C ALA A 29 -4.25 -2.17 -10.64
N GLY A 30 -4.86 -1.09 -11.14
CA GLY A 30 -4.14 0.15 -11.46
C GLY A 30 -3.49 0.79 -10.25
N GLN A 31 -4.20 0.81 -9.11
CA GLN A 31 -3.64 1.34 -7.87
C GLN A 31 -2.48 0.48 -7.38
N LEU A 32 -2.61 -0.84 -7.45
CA LEU A 32 -1.52 -1.74 -7.07
C LEU A 32 -0.30 -1.56 -7.96
N SER A 33 -0.51 -1.35 -9.25
CA SER A 33 0.58 -1.09 -10.19
C SER A 33 1.36 0.18 -9.78
N ARG A 34 0.64 1.24 -9.42
CA ARG A 34 1.27 2.49 -8.94
C ARG A 34 2.04 2.27 -7.65
N LEU A 35 1.47 1.50 -6.73
CA LEU A 35 2.15 1.19 -5.47
C LEU A 35 3.44 0.41 -5.71
N ARG A 36 3.41 -0.57 -6.63
CA ARG A 36 4.61 -1.35 -6.98
C ARG A 36 5.71 -0.50 -7.61
N SER A 37 5.34 0.54 -8.34
CA SER A 37 6.32 1.42 -9.00
C SER A 37 6.68 2.66 -8.17
N ASN A 38 6.20 2.74 -6.93
CA ASN A 38 6.36 3.90 -6.07
C ASN A 38 5.85 5.19 -6.70
N SER A 39 4.79 5.07 -7.49
CA SER A 39 4.10 6.21 -8.08
C SER A 39 3.14 6.82 -7.07
N TYR A 40 2.62 8.00 -7.35
CA TYR A 40 1.70 8.66 -6.45
C TYR A 40 0.31 8.04 -6.51
N VAL A 41 -0.30 7.90 -5.34
CA VAL A 41 -1.70 7.50 -5.20
C VAL A 41 -2.41 8.54 -4.34
N SER A 42 -3.73 8.55 -4.37
CA SER A 42 -4.49 9.48 -3.56
C SER A 42 -4.45 9.11 -2.08
N THR A 43 -4.67 10.08 -1.21
CA THR A 43 -4.80 9.81 0.22
C THR A 43 -5.99 8.89 0.50
N HIS A 44 -7.02 8.91 -0.36
CA HIS A 44 -8.14 7.98 -0.25
C HIS A 44 -7.67 6.52 -0.36
N THR A 45 -6.74 6.24 -1.28
CA THR A 45 -6.17 4.90 -1.43
C THR A 45 -5.40 4.52 -0.16
N ILE A 46 -4.63 5.45 0.39
CA ILE A 46 -3.88 5.22 1.64
C ILE A 46 -4.85 4.95 2.80
N ASP A 47 -5.90 5.74 2.90
CA ASP A 47 -6.94 5.57 3.93
C ASP A 47 -7.56 4.18 3.84
N THR A 48 -7.90 3.75 2.63
CA THR A 48 -8.48 2.43 2.39
C THR A 48 -7.51 1.31 2.82
N LEU A 49 -6.24 1.43 2.46
CA LEU A 49 -5.24 0.43 2.83
C LEU A 49 -5.04 0.36 4.34
N CYS A 50 -5.00 1.50 5.02
CA CYS A 50 -4.90 1.53 6.48
C CYS A 50 -6.09 0.83 7.14
N GLY A 51 -7.29 1.04 6.60
CA GLY A 51 -8.49 0.37 7.11
C GLY A 51 -8.46 -1.13 6.91
N ILE A 52 -8.04 -1.59 5.72
CA ILE A 52 -7.96 -3.02 5.40
C ILE A 52 -6.92 -3.72 6.27
N LEU A 53 -5.75 -3.11 6.39
CA LEU A 53 -4.62 -3.71 7.10
C LEU A 53 -4.62 -3.40 8.60
N GLU A 54 -5.52 -2.54 9.04
CA GLU A 54 -5.60 -2.09 10.45
C GLU A 54 -4.23 -1.62 10.94
N CYS A 55 -3.65 -0.69 10.19
CA CYS A 55 -2.31 -0.16 10.46
C CYS A 55 -2.27 1.35 10.29
N ASN A 56 -1.14 1.94 10.60
CA ASN A 56 -0.91 3.38 10.47
C ASN A 56 -0.29 3.72 9.12
N VAL A 57 -0.29 5.00 8.76
CA VAL A 57 0.29 5.47 7.50
C VAL A 57 1.77 5.09 7.40
N GLU A 58 2.51 5.19 8.51
CA GLU A 58 3.94 4.85 8.52
C GLU A 58 4.23 3.37 8.31
N ASP A 59 3.20 2.52 8.37
CA ASP A 59 3.32 1.10 8.05
C ASP A 59 3.09 0.81 6.56
N ILE A 60 2.74 1.84 5.80
CA ILE A 60 2.44 1.72 4.38
C ILE A 60 3.47 2.42 3.52
N MET A 61 3.86 3.64 3.92
CA MET A 61 4.72 4.48 3.08
C MET A 61 5.74 5.22 3.92
N THR A 62 6.85 5.54 3.29
CA THR A 62 7.91 6.36 3.89
C THR A 62 8.42 7.33 2.86
N TYR A 63 9.06 8.40 3.33
CA TYR A 63 9.79 9.30 2.47
C TYR A 63 11.25 8.89 2.49
N ARG A 64 11.83 8.70 1.32
CA ARG A 64 13.25 8.43 1.17
C ARG A 64 13.94 9.70 0.65
N LYS A 65 14.95 10.13 1.37
CA LYS A 65 15.76 11.24 0.93
C LYS A 65 16.70 10.75 -0.17
N GLU A 66 16.69 11.43 -1.31
CA GLU A 66 17.62 11.12 -2.39
C GLU A 66 18.96 11.71 -2.07
N SER A 67 19.99 10.92 -2.22
CA SER A 67 21.37 11.36 -2.01
C SER A 67 22.01 11.80 -3.30
#